data_ef0a564ed085f60d2640e2d6f3b08da9
#
_entry.id   ef0a564ed085f60d2640e2d6f3b08da9
#
_cell.length_a   1.000
_cell.length_b   1.000
_cell.length_c   1.000
_cell.angle_alpha   90.00
_cell.angle_beta   90.00
_cell.angle_gamma   90.00
#
_symmetry.space_group_name_H-M   'P 1'
#
loop_
_entity.id
_entity.type
_entity.pdbx_description
1 polymer ?
#
loop_
_entity_poly.entity_id
_entity_poly.type
_entity_poly.pdbx_seq_one_letter_code
_entity_poly.pdbx_strand_id
1 'polypeptide(L)'
;MYYAERMNLMRKLLAVWAAKLASVAGRIVGKKSSSTPGVCALKICPNLISILAKNVTKGVIVTCGTNGKTTTNNLLNTALIKSGYKTVCNNLGANMVGGIATTFAQACNIFGNFKADYAVLEVDEASARRVFKHIKPDYMLITNLFRDQLDRYGEIDITVDLLNEAIDMAG
;
A
#
# COMPACT_ATOMS: atom_id res chain seq x y z
N MET A 1 21.71 21.10 -1.10
CA MET A 1 21.00 20.21 -0.17
C MET A 1 19.65 20.80 0.27
N TYR A 2 19.61 21.99 0.85
CA TYR A 2 18.40 22.67 1.36
C TYR A 2 17.25 22.89 0.33
N TYR A 3 17.57 23.25 -0.92
CA TYR A 3 16.56 23.42 -1.99
C TYR A 3 15.90 22.11 -2.43
N ALA A 4 16.65 21.02 -2.48
CA ALA A 4 16.12 19.70 -2.85
C ALA A 4 15.16 19.15 -1.77
N GLU A 5 15.45 19.36 -0.49
CA GLU A 5 14.57 18.96 0.61
C GLU A 5 13.26 19.75 0.63
N ARG A 6 13.32 21.06 0.42
CA ARG A 6 12.11 21.91 0.28
C ARG A 6 11.25 21.49 -0.92
N MET A 7 11.86 21.22 -2.05
CA MET A 7 11.15 20.78 -3.25
C MET A 7 10.47 19.42 -3.04
N ASN A 8 11.13 18.47 -2.36
CA ASN A 8 10.54 17.19 -1.99
C ASN A 8 9.38 17.34 -1.01
N LEU A 9 9.48 18.24 -0.04
CA LEU A 9 8.40 18.53 0.90
C LEU A 9 7.18 19.12 0.20
N MET A 10 7.37 20.07 -0.72
CA MET A 10 6.28 20.65 -1.51
C MET A 10 5.61 19.61 -2.40
N ARG A 11 6.39 18.79 -3.12
CA ARG A 11 5.85 17.69 -3.95
C ARG A 11 5.05 16.68 -3.13
N LYS A 12 5.54 16.29 -1.95
CA LYS A 12 4.82 15.43 -1.01
C LYS A 12 3.46 16.03 -0.65
N LEU A 13 3.44 17.30 -0.27
CA LEU A 13 2.23 17.99 0.16
C LEU A 13 1.21 18.10 -0.99
N LEU A 14 1.65 18.54 -2.16
CA LEU A 14 0.81 18.62 -3.36
C LEU A 14 0.26 17.24 -3.76
N ALA A 15 1.06 16.19 -3.67
CA ALA A 15 0.63 14.82 -3.96
C ALA A 15 -0.44 14.34 -2.98
N VAL A 16 -0.29 14.61 -1.69
CA VAL A 16 -1.29 14.28 -0.66
C VAL A 16 -2.60 15.01 -0.91
N TRP A 17 -2.55 16.30 -1.23
CA TRP A 17 -3.74 17.09 -1.55
C TRP A 17 -4.42 16.60 -2.82
N ALA A 18 -3.66 16.33 -3.88
CA ALA A 18 -4.20 15.76 -5.12
C ALA A 18 -4.93 14.43 -4.87
N ALA A 19 -4.35 13.54 -4.04
CA ALA A 19 -5.01 12.29 -3.67
C ALA A 19 -6.31 12.54 -2.89
N LYS A 20 -6.30 13.46 -1.92
CA LYS A 20 -7.49 13.79 -1.12
C LYS A 20 -8.60 14.39 -1.99
N LEU A 21 -8.28 15.33 -2.85
CA LEU A 21 -9.23 15.96 -3.78
C LEU A 21 -9.79 14.94 -4.77
N ALA A 22 -8.93 14.10 -5.36
CA ALA A 22 -9.38 13.04 -6.27
C ALA A 22 -10.29 12.02 -5.57
N SER A 23 -10.04 11.72 -4.29
CA SER A 23 -10.91 10.85 -3.49
C SER A 23 -12.28 11.47 -3.24
N VAL A 24 -12.34 12.77 -2.93
CA VAL A 24 -13.60 13.50 -2.75
C VAL A 24 -14.37 13.55 -4.06
N ALA A 25 -13.73 13.92 -5.17
CA ALA A 25 -14.33 13.95 -6.49
C ALA A 25 -14.88 12.58 -6.90
N GLY A 26 -14.11 11.50 -6.66
CA GLY A 26 -14.54 10.13 -6.93
C GLY A 26 -15.81 9.74 -6.16
N ARG A 27 -15.93 10.16 -4.90
CA ARG A 27 -17.13 9.91 -4.08
C ARG A 27 -18.36 10.66 -4.63
N ILE A 28 -18.19 11.91 -5.05
CA ILE A 28 -19.28 12.73 -5.63
C ILE A 28 -19.81 12.10 -6.92
N VAL A 29 -18.91 11.55 -7.76
CA VAL A 29 -19.28 10.91 -9.05
C VAL A 29 -19.76 9.46 -8.85
N GLY A 30 -19.86 8.97 -7.60
CA GLY A 30 -20.29 7.60 -7.30
C GLY A 30 -19.27 6.50 -7.67
N LYS A 31 -18.07 6.87 -8.10
CA LYS A 31 -16.99 5.92 -8.40
C LYS A 31 -16.16 5.64 -7.15
N LYS A 32 -16.35 4.48 -6.55
CA LYS A 32 -15.46 3.97 -5.49
C LYS A 32 -14.12 3.50 -6.09
N SER A 33 -13.34 4.43 -6.67
CA SER A 33 -12.00 4.09 -7.14
C SER A 33 -11.00 4.21 -6.00
N SER A 34 -10.52 3.08 -5.51
CA SER A 34 -9.56 3.00 -4.42
C SER A 34 -8.12 3.31 -4.87
N SER A 35 -7.81 3.21 -6.16
CA SER A 35 -6.45 3.34 -6.69
C SER A 35 -6.18 4.65 -7.44
N THR A 36 -7.20 5.27 -8.08
CA THR A 36 -7.04 6.49 -8.88
C THR A 36 -6.41 7.66 -8.11
N PRO A 37 -6.83 7.96 -6.86
CA PRO A 37 -6.23 9.05 -6.09
C PRO A 37 -4.72 8.87 -5.88
N GLY A 38 -4.28 7.66 -5.58
CA GLY A 38 -2.87 7.35 -5.40
C GLY A 38 -2.07 7.41 -6.70
N VAL A 39 -2.67 6.99 -7.81
CA VAL A 39 -2.04 7.14 -9.14
C VAL A 39 -1.80 8.63 -9.46
N CYS A 40 -2.77 9.50 -9.19
CA CYS A 40 -2.60 10.94 -9.33
C CYS A 40 -1.47 11.48 -8.44
N ALA A 41 -1.43 11.04 -7.18
CA ALA A 41 -0.39 11.44 -6.24
C ALA A 41 1.01 10.98 -6.68
N LEU A 42 1.14 9.74 -7.17
CA LEU A 42 2.42 9.19 -7.63
C LEU A 42 2.94 9.88 -8.90
N LYS A 43 2.08 10.45 -9.75
CA LYS A 43 2.52 11.30 -10.87
C LYS A 43 3.20 12.58 -10.40
N ILE A 44 2.78 13.14 -9.26
CA ILE A 44 3.36 14.36 -8.67
C ILE A 44 4.61 14.01 -7.85
N CYS A 45 4.53 12.94 -7.05
CA CYS A 45 5.60 12.48 -6.17
C CYS A 45 5.78 10.96 -6.31
N PRO A 46 6.65 10.47 -7.23
CA PRO A 46 6.85 9.04 -7.46
C PRO A 46 7.29 8.27 -6.21
N ASN A 47 8.03 8.91 -5.32
CA ASN A 47 8.54 8.30 -4.08
C ASN A 47 7.60 8.53 -2.88
N LEU A 48 6.33 8.90 -3.11
CA LEU A 48 5.39 9.24 -2.04
C LEU A 48 5.25 8.12 -1.01
N ILE A 49 5.10 6.87 -1.45
CA ILE A 49 4.97 5.71 -0.55
C ILE A 49 6.21 5.60 0.33
N SER A 50 7.41 5.64 -0.24
CA SER A 50 8.67 5.53 0.51
C SER A 50 8.85 6.67 1.52
N ILE A 51 8.39 7.87 1.17
CA ILE A 51 8.46 9.03 2.08
C ILE A 51 7.47 8.86 3.24
N LEU A 52 6.24 8.43 2.95
CA LEU A 52 5.19 8.31 3.94
C LEU A 52 5.38 7.07 4.83
N ALA A 53 5.90 5.98 4.30
CA ALA A 53 6.19 4.75 5.06
C ALA A 53 7.16 4.97 6.21
N LYS A 54 8.04 5.97 6.14
CA LYS A 54 8.94 6.36 7.24
C LYS A 54 8.20 6.83 8.51
N ASN A 55 6.91 7.12 8.43
CA ASN A 55 6.09 7.49 9.59
C ASN A 55 5.46 6.27 10.29
N VAL A 56 5.72 5.07 9.80
CA VAL A 56 5.40 3.80 10.44
C VAL A 56 6.58 3.45 11.36
N THR A 57 6.30 3.24 12.65
CA THR A 57 7.36 3.21 13.66
C THR A 57 7.75 1.81 14.15
N LYS A 58 6.86 0.82 13.99
CA LYS A 58 7.08 -0.55 14.50
C LYS A 58 7.22 -1.59 13.40
N GLY A 59 6.54 -1.40 12.27
CA GLY A 59 6.73 -2.30 11.14
C GLY A 59 5.62 -2.29 10.09
N VAL A 60 5.96 -2.82 8.95
CA VAL A 60 5.09 -3.03 7.80
C VAL A 60 4.78 -4.51 7.70
N ILE A 61 3.50 -4.84 7.74
CA ILE A 61 2.98 -6.20 7.61
C ILE A 61 2.26 -6.30 6.27
N VAL A 62 2.66 -7.23 5.44
CA VAL A 62 2.08 -7.46 4.12
C VAL A 62 1.36 -8.79 4.08
N THR A 63 0.13 -8.79 3.56
CA THR A 63 -0.65 -10.00 3.29
C THR A 63 -0.77 -10.20 1.78
N CYS A 64 -0.27 -11.33 1.28
CA CYS A 64 -0.35 -11.79 -0.10
C CYS A 64 -1.08 -13.14 -0.18
N GLY A 65 -1.36 -13.62 -1.38
CA GLY A 65 -1.95 -14.94 -1.66
C GLY A 65 -3.24 -14.85 -2.48
N THR A 66 -3.69 -15.95 -3.05
CA THR A 66 -4.82 -15.96 -3.99
C THR A 66 -6.14 -15.65 -3.29
N ASN A 67 -6.46 -16.33 -2.20
CA ASN A 67 -7.73 -16.18 -1.48
C ASN A 67 -7.51 -15.79 -0.02
N GLY A 68 -8.48 -15.06 0.56
CA GLY A 68 -8.48 -14.71 1.97
C GLY A 68 -7.63 -13.48 2.34
N LYS A 69 -6.92 -12.85 1.40
CA LYS A 69 -6.09 -11.67 1.64
C LYS A 69 -6.80 -10.59 2.45
N THR A 70 -7.90 -10.09 1.95
CA THR A 70 -8.66 -8.99 2.57
C THR A 70 -9.18 -9.37 3.95
N THR A 71 -9.68 -10.59 4.12
CA THR A 71 -10.18 -11.08 5.41
C THR A 71 -9.05 -11.16 6.43
N THR A 72 -7.92 -11.77 6.07
CA THR A 72 -6.75 -11.90 6.95
C THR A 72 -6.17 -10.53 7.30
N ASN A 73 -6.03 -9.65 6.30
CA ASN A 73 -5.52 -8.29 6.49
C ASN A 73 -6.41 -7.49 7.47
N ASN A 74 -7.74 -7.55 7.29
CA ASN A 74 -8.68 -6.86 8.16
C ASN A 74 -8.74 -7.45 9.57
N LEU A 75 -8.62 -8.77 9.72
CA LEU A 75 -8.55 -9.45 11.01
C LEU A 75 -7.31 -8.99 11.78
N LEU A 76 -6.14 -9.01 11.13
CA LEU A 76 -4.88 -8.58 11.73
C LEU A 76 -4.93 -7.10 12.11
N ASN A 77 -5.42 -6.25 11.22
CA ASN A 77 -5.61 -4.82 11.48
C ASN A 77 -6.51 -4.60 12.71
N THR A 78 -7.63 -5.32 12.79
CA THR A 78 -8.56 -5.24 13.92
C THR A 78 -7.90 -5.69 15.24
N ALA A 79 -7.12 -6.77 15.20
CA ALA A 79 -6.40 -7.26 16.37
C ALA A 79 -5.38 -6.23 16.88
N LEU A 80 -4.61 -5.62 15.99
CA LEU A 80 -3.65 -4.59 16.34
C LEU A 80 -4.32 -3.34 16.94
N ILE A 81 -5.44 -2.89 16.35
CA ILE A 81 -6.22 -1.75 16.88
C ILE A 81 -6.75 -2.08 18.28
N LYS A 82 -7.31 -3.28 18.49
CA LYS A 82 -7.79 -3.73 19.81
C LYS A 82 -6.66 -3.86 20.83
N SER A 83 -5.45 -4.10 20.38
CA SER A 83 -4.24 -4.12 21.23
C SER A 83 -3.66 -2.72 21.50
N GLY A 84 -4.35 -1.64 21.06
CA GLY A 84 -3.96 -0.27 21.34
C GLY A 84 -3.00 0.36 20.31
N TYR A 85 -2.68 -0.33 19.21
CA TYR A 85 -1.79 0.19 18.19
C TYR A 85 -2.52 1.07 17.17
N LYS A 86 -1.83 2.10 16.68
CA LYS A 86 -2.28 2.92 15.56
C LYS A 86 -1.85 2.26 14.26
N THR A 87 -2.79 2.02 13.37
CA THR A 87 -2.52 1.33 12.10
C THR A 87 -2.90 2.16 10.88
N VAL A 88 -2.21 1.90 9.78
CA VAL A 88 -2.60 2.29 8.42
C VAL A 88 -2.90 1.01 7.65
N CYS A 89 -4.10 0.90 7.06
CA CYS A 89 -4.56 -0.32 6.41
C CYS A 89 -5.33 -0.01 5.12
N ASN A 90 -5.05 -0.75 4.04
CA ASN A 90 -5.81 -0.68 2.79
C ASN A 90 -6.99 -1.66 2.78
N ASN A 91 -7.88 -1.55 3.76
CA ASN A 91 -9.00 -2.44 4.05
C ASN A 91 -10.08 -2.56 2.95
N LEU A 92 -9.98 -1.80 1.87
CA LEU A 92 -10.93 -1.82 0.74
C LEU A 92 -10.40 -2.62 -0.48
N GLY A 93 -9.43 -3.51 -0.28
CA GLY A 93 -8.88 -4.35 -1.36
C GLY A 93 -8.09 -3.57 -2.42
N ALA A 94 -7.60 -2.38 -2.08
CA ALA A 94 -6.76 -1.58 -2.95
C ALA A 94 -5.29 -2.07 -2.90
N ASN A 95 -5.05 -3.25 -3.45
CA ASN A 95 -3.85 -4.07 -3.27
C ASN A 95 -2.72 -3.82 -4.30
N MET A 96 -2.86 -2.79 -5.11
CA MET A 96 -1.86 -2.34 -6.08
C MET A 96 -1.14 -1.07 -5.59
N VAL A 97 -0.04 -0.70 -6.23
CA VAL A 97 0.79 0.47 -5.87
C VAL A 97 -0.05 1.76 -5.69
N GLY A 98 -0.98 2.03 -6.63
CA GLY A 98 -1.88 3.19 -6.53
C GLY A 98 -2.81 3.15 -5.32
N GLY A 99 -3.31 1.95 -4.96
CA GLY A 99 -4.15 1.77 -3.78
C GLY A 99 -3.38 2.01 -2.48
N ILE A 100 -2.17 1.49 -2.38
CA ILE A 100 -1.29 1.71 -1.23
C ILE A 100 -0.94 3.20 -1.11
N ALA A 101 -0.62 3.87 -2.22
CA ALA A 101 -0.39 5.31 -2.21
C ALA A 101 -1.63 6.09 -1.74
N THR A 102 -2.84 5.68 -2.18
CA THR A 102 -4.11 6.25 -1.69
C THR A 102 -4.23 6.09 -0.18
N THR A 103 -3.98 4.90 0.33
CA THR A 103 -4.08 4.56 1.75
C THR A 103 -3.17 5.45 2.61
N PHE A 104 -1.90 5.56 2.26
CA PHE A 104 -0.97 6.44 2.96
C PHE A 104 -1.35 7.92 2.85
N ALA A 105 -1.76 8.40 1.66
CA ALA A 105 -2.19 9.78 1.48
C ALA A 105 -3.45 10.12 2.28
N GLN A 106 -4.40 9.18 2.40
CA GLN A 106 -5.60 9.36 3.21
C GLN A 106 -5.30 9.38 4.72
N ALA A 107 -4.31 8.63 5.18
CA ALA A 107 -3.87 8.65 6.57
C ALA A 107 -3.25 10.00 6.97
N CYS A 108 -2.72 10.76 6.01
CA CYS A 108 -2.12 12.06 6.28
C CYS A 108 -3.15 13.11 6.72
N ASN A 109 -2.73 14.01 7.60
CA ASN A 109 -3.44 15.26 7.87
C ASN A 109 -3.26 16.26 6.70
N ILE A 110 -3.79 17.48 6.84
CA ILE A 110 -3.69 18.55 5.82
C ILE A 110 -2.24 19.00 5.58
N PHE A 111 -1.34 18.79 6.52
CA PHE A 111 0.08 19.10 6.42
C PHE A 111 0.91 17.95 5.81
N GLY A 112 0.25 16.90 5.32
CA GLY A 112 0.90 15.74 4.72
C GLY A 112 1.65 14.85 5.73
N ASN A 113 1.26 14.86 7.00
CA ASN A 113 1.86 14.08 8.05
C ASN A 113 0.86 13.12 8.68
N PHE A 114 1.32 11.94 9.06
CA PHE A 114 0.61 10.99 9.92
C PHE A 114 1.63 10.26 10.80
N LYS A 115 1.17 9.52 11.77
CA LYS A 115 1.99 8.60 12.58
C LYS A 115 1.18 7.34 12.83
N ALA A 116 1.80 6.20 12.53
CA ALA A 116 1.24 4.87 12.81
C ALA A 116 2.31 3.98 13.46
N ASP A 117 1.86 3.00 14.23
CA ASP A 117 2.73 1.95 14.76
C ASP A 117 2.99 0.90 13.67
N TYR A 118 1.93 0.47 13.00
CA TYR A 118 2.01 -0.54 11.93
C TYR A 118 1.32 -0.08 10.65
N ALA A 119 1.88 -0.49 9.50
CA ALA A 119 1.16 -0.52 8.25
C ALA A 119 0.74 -1.97 7.99
N VAL A 120 -0.55 -2.21 7.75
CA VAL A 120 -1.13 -3.52 7.48
C VAL A 120 -1.67 -3.48 6.05
N LEU A 121 -0.94 -4.09 5.13
CA LEU A 121 -1.15 -3.91 3.70
C LEU A 121 -1.49 -5.24 3.02
N GLU A 122 -2.64 -5.26 2.37
CA GLU A 122 -2.93 -6.28 1.37
C GLU A 122 -2.20 -5.91 0.09
N VAL A 123 -1.45 -6.85 -0.49
CA VAL A 123 -0.71 -6.67 -1.73
C VAL A 123 -1.06 -7.81 -2.68
N ASP A 124 -1.39 -7.46 -3.90
CA ASP A 124 -1.57 -8.41 -4.99
C ASP A 124 -0.21 -8.99 -5.41
N GLU A 125 -0.14 -10.30 -5.67
CA GLU A 125 1.09 -11.02 -5.93
C GLU A 125 1.86 -10.44 -7.12
N ALA A 126 1.16 -10.15 -8.22
CA ALA A 126 1.76 -9.53 -9.41
C ALA A 126 2.22 -8.08 -9.18
N SER A 127 1.71 -7.43 -8.12
CA SER A 127 2.06 -6.07 -7.73
C SER A 127 3.15 -6.02 -6.66
N ALA A 128 3.43 -7.12 -5.96
CA ALA A 128 4.37 -7.19 -4.84
C ALA A 128 5.75 -6.62 -5.22
N ARG A 129 6.34 -7.07 -6.33
CA ARG A 129 7.61 -6.57 -6.84
C ARG A 129 7.64 -5.05 -7.05
N ARG A 130 6.52 -4.43 -7.47
CA ARG A 130 6.44 -2.96 -7.65
C ARG A 130 6.27 -2.24 -6.32
N VAL A 131 5.48 -2.81 -5.42
CA VAL A 131 5.24 -2.25 -4.09
C VAL A 131 6.52 -2.26 -3.26
N PHE A 132 7.28 -3.35 -3.29
CA PHE A 132 8.48 -3.53 -2.48
C PHE A 132 9.68 -2.68 -2.94
N LYS A 133 9.63 -2.12 -4.15
CA LYS A 133 10.53 -1.02 -4.54
C LYS A 133 10.34 0.25 -3.73
N HIS A 134 9.16 0.44 -3.14
CA HIS A 134 8.80 1.64 -2.38
C HIS A 134 8.77 1.42 -0.87
N ILE A 135 8.43 0.20 -0.43
CA ILE A 135 8.28 -0.13 0.98
C ILE A 135 8.69 -1.57 1.21
N LYS A 136 9.65 -1.78 2.10
CA LYS A 136 10.07 -3.12 2.51
C LYS A 136 9.17 -3.62 3.63
N PRO A 137 8.59 -4.83 3.53
CA PRO A 137 7.85 -5.43 4.62
C PRO A 137 8.81 -5.93 5.72
N ASP A 138 8.42 -5.74 6.98
CA ASP A 138 9.07 -6.38 8.13
C ASP A 138 8.48 -7.78 8.38
N TYR A 139 7.21 -7.98 7.99
CA TYR A 139 6.49 -9.24 8.12
C TYR A 139 5.68 -9.50 6.85
N MET A 140 5.71 -10.74 6.37
CA MET A 140 4.95 -11.16 5.21
C MET A 140 4.10 -12.37 5.55
N LEU A 141 2.79 -12.26 5.29
CA LEU A 141 1.82 -13.33 5.39
C LEU A 141 1.42 -13.80 3.99
N ILE A 142 1.61 -15.06 3.70
CA ILE A 142 1.10 -15.70 2.48
C ILE A 142 -0.05 -16.60 2.89
N THR A 143 -1.28 -16.28 2.47
CA THR A 143 -2.47 -17.05 2.87
C THR A 143 -2.53 -18.40 2.15
N ASN A 144 -2.49 -18.37 0.84
CA ASN A 144 -2.47 -19.55 -0.02
C ASN A 144 -2.12 -19.13 -1.46
N LEU A 145 -1.70 -20.10 -2.24
CA LEU A 145 -1.45 -19.95 -3.67
C LEU A 145 -2.28 -21.02 -4.37
N PHE A 146 -3.39 -20.64 -4.95
CA PHE A 146 -4.25 -21.51 -5.75
C PHE A 146 -4.19 -21.14 -7.22
N ARG A 147 -4.39 -22.12 -8.05
CA ARG A 147 -4.59 -21.94 -9.48
C ARG A 147 -5.93 -21.23 -9.69
N ASP A 148 -5.90 -19.97 -10.06
CA ASP A 148 -7.12 -19.24 -10.39
C ASP A 148 -7.55 -19.65 -11.80
N GLN A 149 -8.62 -20.50 -11.86
CA GLN A 149 -9.39 -20.92 -13.02
C GLN A 149 -8.63 -21.43 -14.28
N LEU A 150 -8.58 -22.74 -14.35
CA LEU A 150 -8.65 -23.67 -15.52
C LEU A 150 -7.70 -23.51 -16.74
N ASP A 151 -7.10 -22.37 -17.08
CA ASP A 151 -6.49 -22.19 -18.40
C ASP A 151 -4.99 -21.82 -18.47
N ARG A 152 -4.26 -21.78 -17.35
CA ARG A 152 -2.85 -21.35 -17.41
C ARG A 152 -1.90 -22.29 -16.69
N TYR A 153 -1.35 -23.23 -17.46
CA TYR A 153 -0.16 -23.97 -17.07
C TYR A 153 0.98 -23.00 -16.81
N GLY A 154 1.53 -23.00 -15.60
CA GLY A 154 2.69 -22.17 -15.25
C GLY A 154 2.38 -20.93 -14.36
N GLU A 155 1.12 -20.58 -14.10
CA GLU A 155 0.79 -19.38 -13.29
C GLU A 155 1.22 -19.48 -11.83
N ILE A 156 1.16 -20.67 -11.23
CA ILE A 156 1.59 -20.88 -9.83
C ILE A 156 3.10 -20.67 -9.75
N ASP A 157 3.86 -21.26 -10.65
CA ASP A 157 5.32 -21.15 -10.67
C ASP A 157 5.74 -19.70 -10.87
N ILE A 158 5.12 -18.98 -11.82
CA ILE A 158 5.34 -17.55 -12.04
C ILE A 158 5.00 -16.74 -10.78
N THR A 159 3.90 -17.06 -10.10
CA THR A 159 3.50 -16.37 -8.87
C THR A 159 4.47 -16.64 -7.74
N VAL A 160 4.93 -17.87 -7.60
CA VAL A 160 5.97 -18.25 -6.62
C VAL A 160 7.27 -17.52 -6.90
N ASP A 161 7.71 -17.47 -8.16
CA ASP A 161 8.92 -16.75 -8.56
C ASP A 161 8.81 -15.25 -8.26
N LEU A 162 7.67 -14.63 -8.59
CA LEU A 162 7.42 -13.23 -8.28
C LEU A 162 7.43 -12.93 -6.78
N LEU A 163 6.90 -13.84 -5.97
CA LEU A 163 6.92 -13.72 -4.51
C LEU A 163 8.32 -13.94 -3.95
N ASN A 164 9.07 -14.92 -4.47
CA ASN A 164 10.46 -15.12 -4.07
C ASN A 164 11.32 -13.90 -4.40
N GLU A 165 11.22 -13.36 -5.63
CA GLU A 165 11.89 -12.11 -5.97
C GLU A 165 11.50 -10.96 -5.03
N ALA A 166 10.22 -10.86 -4.66
CA ALA A 166 9.75 -9.84 -3.76
C ALA A 166 10.28 -10.02 -2.32
N ILE A 167 10.38 -11.27 -1.85
CA ILE A 167 10.97 -11.61 -0.55
C ILE A 167 12.47 -11.24 -0.54
N ASP A 168 13.20 -11.59 -1.58
CA ASP A 168 14.63 -11.26 -1.72
C ASP A 168 14.86 -9.74 -1.74
N MET A 169 13.91 -8.97 -2.30
CA MET A 169 13.95 -7.50 -2.26
C MET A 169 13.65 -6.92 -0.87
N ALA A 170 12.94 -7.68 -0.02
CA ALA A 170 12.54 -7.26 1.33
C ALA A 170 13.66 -7.51 2.37
N GLY A 171 14.44 -8.60 2.22
CA GLY A 171 15.60 -8.92 3.07
C GLY A 171 16.76 -8.04 2.73
#